data_5eb321d7eb1a00f638f0acf804d7c422
#
_entry.id   5eb321d7eb1a00f638f0acf804d7c422
#
_cell.length_a   1.000
_cell.length_b   1.000
_cell.length_c   1.000
_cell.angle_alpha   90.00
_cell.angle_beta   90.00
_cell.angle_gamma   90.00
#
_symmetry.space_group_name_H-M   'P 1'
#
loop_
_entity.id
_entity.type
_entity.pdbx_description
1 polymer ?
#
loop_
_entity_poly.entity_id
_entity_poly.type
_entity_poly.pdbx_seq_one_letter_code
_entity_poly.pdbx_strand_id
1 'polypeptide(L)'
;KADYVQEVPISLDAPETAPVLCRVSIVKSGHDLNNSIHRPERCLPAQGHFNLTGTKVEVPVEGHGIIRMTKLKSQQNITPDQPQPIILDSMHYYVFIGHRHMTEDHLARTLTDMKDRVLYGVDQRWCYFQISTAYGDKIKVPEEEARKQTERLISQLLSQLVKWDELDR
;
A
#
# COMPACT_ATOMS: atom_id res chain seq x y z
N LYS A 1 7.45 18.34 4.36
CA LYS A 1 7.26 17.48 5.54
C LYS A 1 6.05 16.59 5.25
N ALA A 2 6.27 15.29 5.16
CA ALA A 2 5.17 14.33 5.24
C ALA A 2 4.59 14.48 6.64
N ASP A 3 3.37 14.96 6.75
CA ASP A 3 2.84 15.38 8.05
C ASP A 3 2.42 14.20 8.94
N TYR A 4 2.33 12.97 8.40
CA TYR A 4 2.05 11.77 9.21
C TYR A 4 2.46 10.48 8.48
N VAL A 5 3.33 9.69 9.08
CA VAL A 5 3.51 8.26 8.77
C VAL A 5 3.14 7.50 10.03
N GLN A 6 2.02 6.78 10.00
CA GLN A 6 1.67 5.85 11.05
C GLN A 6 1.82 4.43 10.51
N GLU A 7 2.79 3.69 11.01
CA GLU A 7 2.96 2.26 10.77
C GLU A 7 2.38 1.51 11.96
N VAL A 8 1.37 0.71 11.73
CA VAL A 8 0.75 -0.13 12.76
C VAL A 8 0.95 -1.59 12.36
N PRO A 9 1.69 -2.38 13.15
CA PRO A 9 1.72 -3.81 12.97
C PRO A 9 0.36 -4.38 13.39
N ILE A 10 -0.29 -5.10 12.49
CA ILE A 10 -1.55 -5.80 12.77
C ILE A 10 -1.29 -7.28 12.61
N SER A 11 -1.50 -8.05 13.69
CA SER A 11 -1.48 -9.51 13.66
C SER A 11 -2.89 -10.01 13.32
N LEU A 12 -2.98 -10.85 12.30
CA LEU A 12 -4.21 -11.52 11.92
C LEU A 12 -4.09 -12.98 12.34
N ASP A 13 -4.94 -13.40 13.25
CA ASP A 13 -5.00 -14.80 13.71
C ASP A 13 -5.65 -15.67 12.64
N ALA A 14 -4.90 -16.63 12.12
CA ALA A 14 -5.42 -17.72 11.33
C ALA A 14 -5.38 -19.00 12.18
N PRO A 15 -6.45 -19.77 12.29
CA PRO A 15 -6.57 -20.85 13.26
C PRO A 15 -5.61 -22.03 13.06
N GLU A 16 -4.93 -22.15 11.94
CA GLU A 16 -4.01 -23.26 11.63
C GLU A 16 -2.62 -22.86 11.09
N THR A 17 -2.36 -21.56 10.91
CA THR A 17 -1.10 -21.04 10.36
C THR A 17 -0.45 -20.05 11.32
N ALA A 18 0.84 -19.76 11.12
CA ALA A 18 1.48 -18.68 11.85
C ALA A 18 0.74 -17.35 11.62
N PRO A 19 0.66 -16.46 12.63
CA PRO A 19 -0.02 -15.19 12.48
C PRO A 19 0.59 -14.37 11.35
N VAL A 20 -0.25 -13.87 10.47
CA VAL A 20 0.16 -13.01 9.35
C VAL A 20 0.35 -11.60 9.88
N LEU A 21 1.60 -11.12 9.89
CA LEU A 21 1.91 -9.76 10.30
C LEU A 21 1.80 -8.82 9.11
N CYS A 22 0.86 -7.88 9.19
CA CYS A 22 0.68 -6.81 8.21
C CYS A 22 1.17 -5.48 8.77
N ARG A 23 1.89 -4.70 7.94
CA ARG A 23 2.26 -3.33 8.24
C ARG A 23 1.41 -2.38 7.39
N VAL A 24 0.66 -1.51 8.04
CA VAL A 24 -0.16 -0.50 7.38
C VAL A 24 0.56 0.84 7.45
N SER A 25 0.71 1.50 6.31
CA SER A 25 1.31 2.84 6.19
C SER A 25 0.30 3.78 5.53
N ILE A 26 -0.01 4.86 6.19
CA ILE A 26 -0.88 5.93 5.68
C ILE A 26 -0.07 7.22 5.66
N VAL A 27 0.21 7.73 4.46
CA VAL A 27 1.00 8.95 4.27
C VAL A 27 0.14 10.01 3.59
N LYS A 28 -0.13 11.10 4.31
CA LYS A 28 -0.87 12.24 3.77
C LYS A 28 0.09 13.21 3.10
N SER A 29 -0.20 13.62 1.87
CA SER A 29 0.56 14.69 1.22
C SER A 29 0.20 16.03 1.85
N GLY A 30 1.24 16.87 2.06
CA GLY A 30 1.04 18.29 2.34
C GLY A 30 0.55 19.05 1.09
N HIS A 31 0.36 20.36 1.23
CA HIS A 31 -0.06 21.25 0.12
C HIS A 31 1.01 21.43 -0.97
N ASP A 32 2.23 20.98 -0.74
CA ASP A 32 3.36 21.18 -1.65
C ASP A 32 3.41 20.07 -2.72
N LEU A 33 3.26 20.47 -3.99
CA LEU A 33 3.39 19.61 -5.16
C LEU A 33 4.79 18.95 -5.27
N ASN A 34 5.82 19.59 -4.73
CA ASN A 34 7.21 19.11 -4.80
C ASN A 34 7.49 18.01 -3.76
N ASN A 35 6.71 17.94 -2.68
CA ASN A 35 6.75 16.81 -1.78
C ASN A 35 5.99 15.64 -2.39
N SER A 36 6.61 15.01 -3.40
CA SER A 36 6.02 13.86 -4.05
C SER A 36 5.72 12.78 -3.00
N ILE A 37 4.46 12.44 -2.90
CA ILE A 37 4.03 11.24 -2.18
C ILE A 37 4.94 10.09 -2.61
N HIS A 38 5.39 9.35 -1.63
CA HIS A 38 6.27 8.21 -1.80
C HIS A 38 5.92 7.36 -3.02
N ARG A 39 6.94 7.06 -3.80
CA ARG A 39 6.87 6.00 -4.81
C ARG A 39 7.47 4.75 -4.18
N PRO A 40 6.67 3.71 -3.90
CA PRO A 40 7.20 2.49 -3.28
C PRO A 40 8.36 1.89 -4.05
N GLU A 41 8.29 1.96 -5.39
CA GLU A 41 9.34 1.48 -6.28
C GLU A 41 10.70 2.17 -6.07
N ARG A 42 10.71 3.36 -5.46
CA ARG A 42 11.92 4.10 -5.08
C ARG A 42 12.26 3.95 -3.60
N CYS A 43 11.25 3.91 -2.74
CA CYS A 43 11.44 3.85 -1.29
C CYS A 43 11.82 2.45 -0.82
N LEU A 44 11.24 1.40 -1.40
CA LEU A 44 11.54 0.03 -1.03
C LEU A 44 13.00 -0.35 -1.26
N PRO A 45 13.65 -0.02 -2.41
CA PRO A 45 15.09 -0.24 -2.58
C PRO A 45 15.94 0.47 -1.52
N ALA A 46 15.58 1.71 -1.15
CA ALA A 46 16.26 2.45 -0.10
C ALA A 46 16.11 1.82 1.30
N GLN A 47 15.08 0.97 1.48
CA GLN A 47 14.85 0.19 2.69
C GLN A 47 15.43 -1.23 2.62
N GLY A 48 16.25 -1.53 1.61
CA GLY A 48 16.91 -2.82 1.44
C GLY A 48 16.08 -3.87 0.71
N HIS A 49 14.96 -3.49 0.10
CA HIS A 49 14.21 -4.39 -0.78
C HIS A 49 14.83 -4.46 -2.17
N PHE A 50 14.82 -5.64 -2.78
CA PHE A 50 15.31 -5.90 -4.13
C PHE A 50 14.37 -6.85 -4.87
N ASN A 51 14.64 -7.11 -6.16
CA ASN A 51 13.81 -7.94 -7.04
C ASN A 51 12.34 -7.49 -7.07
N LEU A 52 12.13 -6.17 -7.20
CA LEU A 52 10.80 -5.60 -7.23
C LEU A 52 10.08 -5.95 -8.54
N THR A 53 8.89 -6.51 -8.41
CA THR A 53 7.96 -6.73 -9.53
C THR A 53 6.60 -6.16 -9.19
N GLY A 54 5.99 -5.45 -10.16
CA GLY A 54 4.72 -4.76 -9.95
C GLY A 54 3.61 -5.28 -10.86
N THR A 55 2.42 -5.43 -10.32
CA THR A 55 1.21 -5.79 -11.07
C THR A 55 0.03 -4.94 -10.60
N LYS A 56 -0.92 -4.67 -11.49
CA LYS A 56 -2.22 -4.10 -11.14
C LYS A 56 -3.14 -5.23 -10.72
N VAL A 57 -3.84 -5.06 -9.61
CA VAL A 57 -4.75 -6.06 -9.05
C VAL A 57 -6.08 -5.42 -8.70
N GLU A 58 -7.12 -6.23 -8.72
CA GLU A 58 -8.45 -5.88 -8.29
C GLU A 58 -8.72 -6.46 -6.91
N VAL A 59 -9.12 -5.61 -5.97
CA VAL A 59 -9.41 -5.99 -4.58
C VAL A 59 -10.85 -5.64 -4.27
N PRO A 60 -11.68 -6.61 -3.87
CA PRO A 60 -13.04 -6.34 -3.44
C PRO A 60 -13.03 -5.61 -2.09
N VAL A 61 -13.83 -4.56 -1.98
CA VAL A 61 -14.04 -3.81 -0.74
C VAL A 61 -15.49 -3.97 -0.31
N GLU A 62 -15.69 -4.41 0.91
CA GLU A 62 -17.02 -4.71 1.46
C GLU A 62 -17.94 -3.48 1.38
N GLY A 63 -19.11 -3.66 0.74
CA GLY A 63 -20.10 -2.61 0.56
C GLY A 63 -19.79 -1.58 -0.55
N HIS A 64 -18.59 -1.62 -1.17
CA HIS A 64 -18.15 -0.56 -2.08
C HIS A 64 -17.68 -1.06 -3.47
N GLY A 65 -17.73 -2.39 -3.70
CA GLY A 65 -17.37 -2.98 -4.98
C GLY A 65 -15.88 -3.31 -5.10
N ILE A 66 -15.34 -3.19 -6.31
CA ILE A 66 -13.95 -3.57 -6.62
C ILE A 66 -13.12 -2.31 -6.82
N ILE A 67 -11.96 -2.25 -6.19
CA ILE A 67 -10.97 -1.19 -6.41
C ILE A 67 -9.73 -1.74 -7.10
N ARG A 68 -9.03 -0.88 -7.83
CA ARG A 68 -7.72 -1.19 -8.39
C ARG A 68 -6.61 -0.74 -7.46
N MET A 69 -5.64 -1.63 -7.24
CA MET A 69 -4.44 -1.35 -6.46
C MET A 69 -3.20 -1.79 -7.23
N THR A 70 -2.07 -1.21 -6.91
CA THR A 70 -0.78 -1.77 -7.34
C THR A 70 -0.30 -2.73 -6.26
N LYS A 71 0.05 -3.96 -6.68
CA LYS A 71 0.73 -4.97 -5.86
C LYS A 71 2.18 -5.06 -6.30
N LEU A 72 3.09 -4.80 -5.39
CA LEU A 72 4.52 -5.03 -5.56
C LEU A 72 4.92 -6.28 -4.79
N LYS A 73 5.73 -7.14 -5.40
CA LYS A 73 6.49 -8.18 -4.71
C LYS A 73 7.93 -7.76 -4.62
N SER A 74 8.59 -8.12 -3.54
CA SER A 74 10.00 -7.81 -3.31
C SER A 74 10.63 -8.85 -2.39
N GLN A 75 11.95 -8.82 -2.33
CA GLN A 75 12.76 -9.59 -1.38
C GLN A 75 13.52 -8.63 -0.49
N GLN A 76 13.73 -8.99 0.76
CA GLN A 76 14.52 -8.21 1.71
C GLN A 76 15.46 -9.12 2.48
N ASN A 77 16.74 -8.73 2.56
CA ASN A 77 17.68 -9.36 3.47
C ASN A 77 17.51 -8.75 4.87
N ILE A 78 17.02 -9.54 5.82
CA ILE A 78 16.77 -9.10 7.20
C ILE A 78 17.96 -9.32 8.13
N THR A 79 19.03 -9.96 7.64
CA THR A 79 20.27 -10.22 8.39
C THR A 79 21.51 -9.87 7.54
N PRO A 80 21.67 -8.58 7.14
CA PRO A 80 22.72 -8.18 6.19
C PRO A 80 24.14 -8.46 6.71
N ASP A 81 24.34 -8.46 8.04
CA ASP A 81 25.66 -8.62 8.69
C ASP A 81 25.99 -10.08 9.02
N GLN A 82 25.13 -11.04 8.65
CA GLN A 82 25.36 -12.45 8.92
C GLN A 82 25.97 -13.17 7.70
N PRO A 83 26.86 -14.16 7.93
CA PRO A 83 27.45 -14.97 6.84
C PRO A 83 26.41 -15.69 5.98
N GLN A 84 25.27 -16.02 6.54
CA GLN A 84 24.13 -16.61 5.85
C GLN A 84 22.93 -15.66 5.91
N PRO A 85 22.66 -14.91 4.85
CA PRO A 85 21.57 -13.95 4.84
C PRO A 85 20.22 -14.64 4.91
N ILE A 86 19.31 -14.09 5.69
CA ILE A 86 17.91 -14.49 5.69
C ILE A 86 17.16 -13.57 4.74
N ILE A 87 16.73 -14.13 3.62
CA ILE A 87 15.90 -13.44 2.63
C ILE A 87 14.43 -13.74 2.93
N LEU A 88 13.62 -12.70 3.06
CA LEU A 88 12.17 -12.80 3.14
C LEU A 88 11.53 -12.24 1.87
N ASP A 89 10.51 -12.93 1.40
CA ASP A 89 9.61 -12.43 0.37
C ASP A 89 8.55 -11.54 1.02
N SER A 90 8.18 -10.47 0.32
CA SER A 90 7.18 -9.52 0.79
C SER A 90 6.26 -9.09 -0.35
N MET A 91 5.02 -8.83 0.00
CA MET A 91 4.06 -8.19 -0.90
C MET A 91 3.59 -6.86 -0.30
N HIS A 92 3.39 -5.88 -1.18
CA HIS A 92 2.98 -4.53 -0.82
C HIS A 92 1.83 -4.12 -1.73
N TYR A 93 0.69 -3.83 -1.15
CA TYR A 93 -0.45 -3.28 -1.87
C TYR A 93 -0.54 -1.80 -1.61
N TYR A 94 -0.74 -0.98 -2.64
CA TYR A 94 -0.94 0.43 -2.42
C TYR A 94 -1.96 1.05 -3.38
N VAL A 95 -2.52 2.17 -2.92
CA VAL A 95 -3.45 3.02 -3.67
C VAL A 95 -3.32 4.46 -3.21
N PHE A 96 -3.57 5.40 -4.10
CA PHE A 96 -3.68 6.83 -3.80
C PHE A 96 -5.15 7.22 -3.68
N ILE A 97 -5.49 7.88 -2.58
CA ILE A 97 -6.86 8.32 -2.28
C ILE A 97 -6.81 9.84 -2.14
N GLY A 98 -7.47 10.54 -3.06
CA GLY A 98 -7.66 11.99 -3.03
C GLY A 98 -9.03 12.35 -2.45
N HIS A 99 -9.35 13.64 -2.46
CA HIS A 99 -10.65 14.13 -2.00
C HIS A 99 -11.81 13.55 -2.81
N ARG A 100 -11.65 13.46 -4.15
CA ARG A 100 -12.70 13.00 -5.06
C ARG A 100 -12.30 11.81 -5.93
N HIS A 101 -11.04 11.45 -5.96
CA HIS A 101 -10.51 10.43 -6.86
C HIS A 101 -9.69 9.39 -6.13
N MET A 102 -9.74 8.17 -6.65
CA MET A 102 -8.89 7.07 -6.20
C MET A 102 -8.15 6.50 -7.41
N THR A 103 -6.84 6.23 -7.28
CA THR A 103 -6.05 5.63 -8.35
C THR A 103 -4.86 4.85 -7.80
N GLU A 104 -4.52 3.78 -8.49
CA GLU A 104 -3.32 2.97 -8.22
C GLU A 104 -2.10 3.47 -9.01
N ASP A 105 -2.27 4.46 -9.87
CA ASP A 105 -1.24 4.95 -10.78
C ASP A 105 -0.73 6.32 -10.37
N HIS A 106 0.60 6.44 -10.22
CA HIS A 106 1.24 7.68 -9.81
C HIS A 106 1.11 8.79 -10.88
N LEU A 107 1.18 8.44 -12.16
CA LEU A 107 1.07 9.42 -13.24
C LEU A 107 -0.36 9.94 -13.34
N ALA A 108 -1.35 9.02 -13.30
CA ALA A 108 -2.76 9.38 -13.28
C ALA A 108 -3.07 10.31 -12.09
N ARG A 109 -2.55 9.99 -10.88
CA ARG A 109 -2.66 10.85 -9.70
C ARG A 109 -2.12 12.25 -9.96
N THR A 110 -0.92 12.35 -10.53
CA THR A 110 -0.27 13.63 -10.77
C THR A 110 -1.05 14.47 -11.78
N LEU A 111 -1.49 13.87 -12.89
CA LEU A 111 -2.27 14.55 -13.92
C LEU A 111 -3.64 15.01 -13.39
N THR A 112 -4.30 14.17 -12.58
CA THR A 112 -5.58 14.53 -11.94
C THR A 112 -5.39 15.72 -10.99
N ASP A 113 -4.36 15.70 -10.14
CA ASP A 113 -4.09 16.80 -9.22
C ASP A 113 -3.78 18.11 -9.96
N MET A 114 -2.95 18.06 -11.02
CA MET A 114 -2.67 19.23 -11.85
C MET A 114 -3.92 19.76 -12.53
N LYS A 115 -4.72 18.90 -13.14
CA LYS A 115 -5.98 19.26 -13.80
C LYS A 115 -6.92 19.95 -12.82
N ASP A 116 -7.14 19.36 -11.65
CA ASP A 116 -8.12 19.84 -10.70
C ASP A 116 -7.70 21.17 -10.07
N ARG A 117 -6.40 21.37 -9.83
CA ARG A 117 -5.87 22.67 -9.37
C ARG A 117 -6.03 23.76 -10.41
N VAL A 118 -5.70 23.45 -11.69
CA VAL A 118 -5.72 24.45 -12.77
C VAL A 118 -7.15 24.81 -13.20
N LEU A 119 -8.03 23.81 -13.34
CA LEU A 119 -9.39 24.03 -13.87
C LEU A 119 -10.41 24.38 -12.81
N TYR A 120 -10.25 23.84 -11.60
CA TYR A 120 -11.29 23.94 -10.55
C TYR A 120 -10.78 24.57 -9.24
N GLY A 121 -9.48 24.87 -9.13
CA GLY A 121 -8.89 25.37 -7.88
C GLY A 121 -8.93 24.34 -6.73
N VAL A 122 -9.11 23.07 -7.03
CA VAL A 122 -9.26 22.00 -6.04
C VAL A 122 -7.93 21.33 -5.77
N ASP A 123 -7.57 21.26 -4.49
CA ASP A 123 -6.45 20.45 -4.01
C ASP A 123 -6.98 19.10 -3.53
N GLN A 124 -6.56 18.03 -4.19
CA GLN A 124 -7.02 16.66 -3.89
C GLN A 124 -6.53 16.14 -2.54
N ARG A 125 -5.50 16.74 -1.93
CA ARG A 125 -4.95 16.33 -0.62
C ARG A 125 -4.72 14.83 -0.53
N TRP A 126 -4.00 14.30 -1.50
CA TRP A 126 -3.78 12.87 -1.64
C TRP A 126 -3.26 12.20 -0.37
N CYS A 127 -3.82 11.05 -0.09
CA CYS A 127 -3.35 10.10 0.89
C CYS A 127 -2.78 8.88 0.16
N TYR A 128 -1.60 8.45 0.53
CA TYR A 128 -1.03 7.18 0.12
C TYR A 128 -1.35 6.14 1.18
N PHE A 129 -2.03 5.08 0.77
CA PHE A 129 -2.37 3.94 1.62
C PHE A 129 -1.58 2.72 1.14
N GLN A 130 -0.85 2.08 2.04
CA GLN A 130 -0.09 0.87 1.75
C GLN A 130 -0.29 -0.16 2.85
N ILE A 131 -0.40 -1.43 2.45
CA ILE A 131 -0.26 -2.59 3.33
C ILE A 131 0.87 -3.46 2.82
N SER A 132 1.75 -3.88 3.73
CA SER A 132 2.89 -4.75 3.45
C SER A 132 2.83 -5.99 4.32
N THR A 133 3.13 -7.15 3.74
CA THR A 133 3.12 -8.44 4.42
C THR A 133 4.30 -9.27 3.95
N ALA A 134 5.03 -9.89 4.89
CA ALA A 134 6.04 -10.89 4.57
C ALA A 134 5.41 -12.28 4.48
N TYR A 135 6.00 -13.14 3.65
CA TYR A 135 5.55 -14.54 3.47
C TYR A 135 6.74 -15.45 3.13
N GLY A 136 6.50 -16.74 3.10
CA GLY A 136 7.48 -17.76 2.72
C GLY A 136 7.74 -18.80 3.80
N ASP A 137 8.50 -19.83 3.44
CA ASP A 137 8.75 -21.01 4.27
C ASP A 137 9.45 -20.70 5.59
N LYS A 138 10.34 -19.70 5.58
CA LYS A 138 11.11 -19.31 6.76
C LYS A 138 10.25 -18.78 7.91
N ILE A 139 9.14 -18.15 7.56
CA ILE A 139 8.17 -17.63 8.54
C ILE A 139 6.89 -18.49 8.60
N LYS A 140 6.86 -19.60 7.85
CA LYS A 140 5.74 -20.55 7.79
C LYS A 140 4.41 -19.91 7.39
N VAL A 141 4.45 -18.90 6.56
CA VAL A 141 3.27 -18.22 6.01
C VAL A 141 3.27 -18.43 4.49
N PRO A 142 2.37 -19.28 3.95
CA PRO A 142 2.23 -19.45 2.51
C PRO A 142 1.84 -18.14 1.80
N GLU A 143 2.33 -17.91 0.58
CA GLU A 143 2.00 -16.71 -0.19
C GLU A 143 0.50 -16.49 -0.34
N GLU A 144 -0.24 -17.56 -0.63
CA GLU A 144 -1.69 -17.49 -0.84
C GLU A 144 -2.43 -17.08 0.43
N GLU A 145 -1.99 -17.57 1.59
CA GLU A 145 -2.57 -17.19 2.88
C GLU A 145 -2.26 -15.73 3.21
N ALA A 146 -1.00 -15.32 3.04
CA ALA A 146 -0.61 -13.92 3.19
C ALA A 146 -1.44 -13.00 2.28
N ARG A 147 -1.67 -13.40 1.02
CA ARG A 147 -2.49 -12.68 0.07
C ARG A 147 -3.93 -12.51 0.57
N LYS A 148 -4.58 -13.62 0.93
CA LYS A 148 -5.99 -13.62 1.40
C LYS A 148 -6.19 -12.73 2.62
N GLN A 149 -5.31 -12.88 3.62
CA GLN A 149 -5.39 -12.10 4.85
C GLN A 149 -5.13 -10.61 4.59
N THR A 150 -4.16 -10.29 3.73
CA THR A 150 -3.87 -8.90 3.34
C THR A 150 -5.04 -8.27 2.61
N GLU A 151 -5.62 -8.95 1.61
CA GLU A 151 -6.77 -8.44 0.85
C GLU A 151 -8.01 -8.28 1.74
N ARG A 152 -8.24 -9.21 2.67
CA ARG A 152 -9.31 -9.09 3.67
C ARG A 152 -9.11 -7.85 4.56
N LEU A 153 -7.89 -7.62 5.04
CA LEU A 153 -7.59 -6.45 5.86
C LEU A 153 -7.74 -5.15 5.06
N ILE A 154 -7.31 -5.13 3.79
CA ILE A 154 -7.53 -3.99 2.88
C ILE A 154 -9.03 -3.69 2.79
N SER A 155 -9.85 -4.70 2.52
CA SER A 155 -11.31 -4.57 2.42
C SER A 155 -11.90 -3.94 3.68
N GLN A 156 -11.54 -4.47 4.85
CA GLN A 156 -12.04 -3.98 6.14
C GLN A 156 -11.59 -2.55 6.46
N LEU A 157 -10.32 -2.22 6.20
CA LEU A 157 -9.81 -0.88 6.49
C LEU A 157 -10.37 0.16 5.53
N LEU A 158 -10.36 -0.12 4.23
CA LEU A 158 -10.83 0.86 3.26
C LEU A 158 -12.33 1.09 3.34
N SER A 159 -13.13 0.06 3.66
CA SER A 159 -14.58 0.23 3.87
C SER A 159 -14.90 1.23 4.98
N GLN A 160 -14.03 1.36 5.99
CA GLN A 160 -14.23 2.24 7.15
C GLN A 160 -13.51 3.60 7.04
N LEU A 161 -12.33 3.63 6.39
CA LEU A 161 -11.47 4.82 6.36
C LEU A 161 -11.76 5.76 5.20
N VAL A 162 -12.35 5.27 4.13
CA VAL A 162 -12.61 6.05 2.91
C VAL A 162 -14.01 6.63 2.96
N LYS A 163 -14.13 7.91 2.62
CA LYS A 163 -15.41 8.59 2.42
C LYS A 163 -15.92 8.32 1.01
N TRP A 164 -16.52 7.18 0.82
CA TRP A 164 -16.94 6.65 -0.48
C TRP A 164 -18.00 7.51 -1.19
N ASP A 165 -18.79 8.25 -0.44
CA ASP A 165 -19.80 9.18 -0.93
C ASP A 165 -19.20 10.46 -1.54
N GLU A 166 -17.96 10.79 -1.19
CA GLU A 166 -17.24 11.94 -1.74
C GLU A 166 -16.44 11.60 -3.01
N LEU A 167 -16.23 10.30 -3.32
CA LEU A 167 -15.47 9.89 -4.50
C LEU A 167 -16.33 9.97 -5.77
N ASP A 168 -15.78 10.55 -6.84
CA ASP A 168 -16.36 10.53 -8.17
C ASP A 168 -16.39 9.07 -8.68
N ARG A 169 -17.55 8.56 -9.06
CA ARG A 169 -17.78 7.20 -9.59
C ARG A 169 -17.64 7.15 -11.08
#